data_14597222c00cd3bbcfbc43bf1ae22297
#
_entry.id   14597222c00cd3bbcfbc43bf1ae22297
#
_cell.length_a   1.000
_cell.length_b   1.000
_cell.length_c   1.000
_cell.angle_alpha   90.00
_cell.angle_beta   90.00
_cell.angle_gamma   90.00
#
_symmetry.space_group_name_H-M   'P 1'
#
loop_
_entity.id
_entity.type
_entity.pdbx_description
1 polymer ?
#
loop_
_entity_poly.entity_id
_entity_poly.type
_entity_poly.pdbx_seq_one_letter_code
_entity_poly.pdbx_strand_id
1 'polypeptide(L)'
;MVTLARLGMRARYIGKVGSDDLGRFQVNSISSEGVESSGIDVVEGAETQTAFIIIDETSGERTILWNRDKRLTVTEDEVDREAVTSGRVLHLDGHDVEASIKAAEYARAAGIPTVLDIDSAYPEVGGLLPLIDFLISSSSFPQRITGEASLESALKKLAFTTGSIFVAATMGQDGALAYFEGQFIHSPAFAIECRDTTGAGDAFHGGFIYGLLSGYSVEDTLRFANAVAALNCRAIGARTSLPRLDEVNRLLSAS
;
A
#
# COMPACT_ATOMS: atom_id res chain seq x y z
N MET A 1 -2.06 0.44 -7.08
CA MET A 1 -2.09 0.09 -8.52
C MET A 1 -2.38 1.31 -9.40
N VAL A 2 -3.49 2.04 -9.22
CA VAL A 2 -3.80 3.24 -10.03
C VAL A 2 -2.71 4.30 -9.96
N THR A 3 -2.12 4.54 -8.79
CA THR A 3 -0.98 5.44 -8.62
C THR A 3 0.17 5.08 -9.57
N LEU A 4 0.57 3.82 -9.60
CA LEU A 4 1.65 3.34 -10.48
C LEU A 4 1.31 3.51 -11.97
N ALA A 5 0.06 3.23 -12.35
CA ALA A 5 -0.38 3.40 -13.73
C ALA A 5 -0.33 4.89 -14.15
N ARG A 6 -0.79 5.82 -13.29
CA ARG A 6 -0.71 7.27 -13.55
C ARG A 6 0.72 7.80 -13.58
N LEU A 7 1.65 7.18 -12.85
CA LEU A 7 3.08 7.46 -12.91
C LEU A 7 3.79 6.81 -14.12
N GLY A 8 3.06 6.07 -14.97
CA GLY A 8 3.59 5.47 -16.20
C GLY A 8 4.15 4.06 -16.06
N MET A 9 3.96 3.41 -14.91
CA MET A 9 4.32 2.00 -14.72
C MET A 9 3.18 1.07 -15.14
N ARG A 10 3.51 -0.14 -15.56
CA ARG A 10 2.50 -1.20 -15.73
C ARG A 10 2.17 -1.82 -14.37
N ALA A 11 0.89 -1.89 -14.05
CA ALA A 11 0.40 -2.49 -12.81
C ALA A 11 -0.68 -3.53 -13.13
N ARG A 12 -0.65 -4.67 -12.43
CA ARG A 12 -1.68 -5.71 -12.47
C ARG A 12 -2.30 -5.82 -11.09
N TYR A 13 -3.62 -5.96 -11.02
CA TYR A 13 -4.32 -6.27 -9.79
C TYR A 13 -4.77 -7.74 -9.80
N ILE A 14 -4.50 -8.43 -8.68
CA ILE A 14 -4.93 -9.82 -8.44
C ILE A 14 -5.85 -9.78 -7.23
N GLY A 15 -7.04 -10.36 -7.35
CA GLY A 15 -8.03 -10.37 -6.28
C GLY A 15 -9.40 -10.79 -6.78
N LYS A 16 -10.44 -10.60 -5.94
CA LYS A 16 -11.81 -11.00 -6.24
C LYS A 16 -12.82 -9.86 -6.08
N VAL A 17 -13.83 -9.87 -6.91
CA VAL A 17 -15.03 -9.02 -6.80
C VAL A 17 -16.28 -9.87 -6.94
N GLY A 18 -17.42 -9.37 -6.48
CA GLY A 18 -18.71 -9.98 -6.74
C GLY A 18 -19.21 -9.77 -8.17
N SER A 19 -20.20 -10.56 -8.60
CA SER A 19 -20.86 -10.40 -9.90
C SER A 19 -21.91 -9.28 -9.92
N ASP A 20 -21.99 -8.48 -8.87
CA ASP A 20 -22.91 -7.34 -8.72
C ASP A 20 -22.46 -6.09 -9.51
N ASP A 21 -23.30 -5.03 -9.45
CA ASP A 21 -23.00 -3.75 -10.10
C ASP A 21 -21.72 -3.08 -9.58
N LEU A 22 -21.43 -3.24 -8.29
CA LEU A 22 -20.23 -2.67 -7.67
C LEU A 22 -18.96 -3.39 -8.14
N GLY A 23 -19.00 -4.72 -8.31
CA GLY A 23 -17.89 -5.48 -8.87
C GLY A 23 -17.58 -5.06 -10.31
N ARG A 24 -18.61 -4.94 -11.14
CA ARG A 24 -18.46 -4.41 -12.50
C ARG A 24 -17.89 -2.99 -12.51
N PHE A 25 -18.39 -2.14 -11.60
CA PHE A 25 -17.88 -0.79 -11.45
C PHE A 25 -16.40 -0.77 -11.04
N GLN A 26 -15.99 -1.59 -10.07
CA GLN A 26 -14.59 -1.66 -9.62
C GLN A 26 -13.65 -2.11 -10.74
N VAL A 27 -13.98 -3.20 -11.44
CA VAL A 27 -13.18 -3.70 -12.58
C VAL A 27 -13.04 -2.64 -13.66
N ASN A 28 -14.15 -2.03 -14.09
CA ASN A 28 -14.13 -0.98 -15.10
C ASN A 28 -13.33 0.24 -14.65
N SER A 29 -13.47 0.64 -13.38
CA SER A 29 -12.80 1.80 -12.81
C SER A 29 -11.27 1.66 -12.81
N ILE A 30 -10.73 0.51 -12.40
CA ILE A 30 -9.28 0.30 -12.41
C ILE A 30 -8.74 0.06 -13.82
N SER A 31 -9.50 -0.64 -14.68
CA SER A 31 -9.13 -0.86 -16.09
C SER A 31 -9.05 0.45 -16.86
N SER A 32 -9.98 1.39 -16.62
CA SER A 32 -9.98 2.72 -17.26
C SER A 32 -8.77 3.57 -16.89
N GLU A 33 -8.12 3.27 -15.77
CA GLU A 33 -6.86 3.90 -15.33
C GLU A 33 -5.61 3.18 -15.86
N GLY A 34 -5.78 2.17 -16.70
CA GLY A 34 -4.67 1.42 -17.32
C GLY A 34 -4.08 0.32 -16.43
N VAL A 35 -4.75 -0.06 -15.34
CA VAL A 35 -4.36 -1.22 -14.53
C VAL A 35 -4.84 -2.49 -15.22
N GLU A 36 -3.97 -3.47 -15.38
CA GLU A 36 -4.33 -4.78 -15.89
C GLU A 36 -5.22 -5.53 -14.89
N SER A 37 -6.44 -5.83 -15.33
CA SER A 37 -7.49 -6.42 -14.49
C SER A 37 -7.76 -7.90 -14.79
N SER A 38 -6.95 -8.54 -15.64
CA SER A 38 -7.11 -9.96 -16.00
C SER A 38 -6.89 -10.92 -14.81
N GLY A 39 -6.28 -10.45 -13.74
CA GLY A 39 -6.12 -11.19 -12.48
C GLY A 39 -7.28 -11.02 -11.49
N ILE A 40 -8.40 -10.41 -11.91
CA ILE A 40 -9.56 -10.26 -11.05
C ILE A 40 -10.57 -11.36 -11.36
N ASP A 41 -10.86 -12.18 -10.36
CA ASP A 41 -11.92 -13.17 -10.43
C ASP A 41 -13.27 -12.55 -10.06
N VAL A 42 -14.27 -12.80 -10.90
CA VAL A 42 -15.66 -12.39 -10.63
C VAL A 42 -16.41 -13.57 -10.04
N VAL A 43 -16.75 -13.47 -8.75
CA VAL A 43 -17.40 -14.54 -8.00
C VAL A 43 -18.92 -14.44 -8.16
N GLU A 44 -19.53 -15.44 -8.82
CA GLU A 44 -20.96 -15.44 -9.12
C GLU A 44 -21.82 -15.41 -7.83
N GLY A 45 -22.77 -14.49 -7.80
CA GLY A 45 -23.70 -14.29 -6.69
C GLY A 45 -23.08 -13.74 -5.41
N ALA A 46 -21.77 -13.46 -5.37
CA ALA A 46 -21.15 -12.77 -4.23
C ALA A 46 -21.41 -11.26 -4.29
N GLU A 47 -21.47 -10.63 -3.10
CA GLU A 47 -21.54 -9.18 -2.97
C GLU A 47 -20.13 -8.60 -2.88
N THR A 48 -19.86 -7.56 -3.68
CA THR A 48 -18.57 -6.87 -3.67
C THR A 48 -18.35 -6.14 -2.35
N GLN A 49 -17.12 -6.16 -1.85
CA GLN A 49 -16.75 -5.48 -0.62
C GLN A 49 -17.08 -3.98 -0.69
N THR A 50 -17.75 -3.50 0.36
CA THR A 50 -18.11 -2.10 0.53
C THR A 50 -17.71 -1.58 1.89
N ALA A 51 -17.43 -0.28 1.99
CA ALA A 51 -17.18 0.39 3.25
C ALA A 51 -17.98 1.70 3.33
N PHE A 52 -18.56 1.94 4.50
CA PHE A 52 -19.12 3.24 4.87
C PHE A 52 -18.17 3.90 5.86
N ILE A 53 -17.72 5.10 5.54
CA ILE A 53 -16.80 5.86 6.38
C ILE A 53 -17.58 7.02 7.00
N ILE A 54 -17.74 6.98 8.33
CA ILE A 54 -18.36 8.03 9.12
C ILE A 54 -17.24 8.89 9.67
N ILE A 55 -17.28 10.19 9.42
CA ILE A 55 -16.28 11.16 9.88
C ILE A 55 -16.96 12.07 10.89
N ASP A 56 -16.38 12.17 12.09
CA ASP A 56 -16.78 13.18 13.07
C ASP A 56 -16.21 14.55 12.66
N GLU A 57 -17.08 15.51 12.41
CA GLU A 57 -16.67 16.85 11.91
C GLU A 57 -15.84 17.63 12.93
N THR A 58 -15.95 17.30 14.22
CA THR A 58 -15.27 18.03 15.29
C THR A 58 -13.88 17.49 15.58
N SER A 59 -13.78 16.16 15.70
CA SER A 59 -12.53 15.48 16.05
C SER A 59 -11.71 15.03 14.81
N GLY A 60 -12.37 14.89 13.65
CA GLY A 60 -11.79 14.26 12.46
C GLY A 60 -11.64 12.74 12.57
N GLU A 61 -12.11 12.15 13.67
CA GLU A 61 -12.08 10.69 13.86
C GLU A 61 -12.97 9.97 12.84
N ARG A 62 -12.50 8.80 12.40
CA ARG A 62 -13.20 8.00 11.39
C ARG A 62 -13.62 6.65 11.97
N THR A 63 -14.89 6.30 11.76
CA THR A 63 -15.42 4.96 11.98
C THR A 63 -15.67 4.32 10.62
N ILE A 64 -15.08 3.18 10.37
CA ILE A 64 -15.23 2.45 9.11
C ILE A 64 -16.09 1.22 9.37
N LEU A 65 -17.26 1.18 8.72
CA LEU A 65 -18.15 0.03 8.68
C LEU A 65 -17.98 -0.65 7.32
N TRP A 66 -17.40 -1.83 7.30
CA TRP A 66 -17.19 -2.56 6.05
C TRP A 66 -17.93 -3.90 6.06
N ASN A 67 -18.33 -4.33 4.87
CA ASN A 67 -18.92 -5.64 4.61
C ASN A 67 -18.12 -6.32 3.50
N ARG A 68 -17.74 -7.58 3.73
CA ARG A 68 -17.04 -8.42 2.75
C ARG A 68 -17.68 -9.79 2.73
N ASP A 69 -18.13 -10.21 1.56
CA ASP A 69 -18.58 -11.59 1.36
C ASP A 69 -17.39 -12.55 1.53
N LYS A 70 -17.55 -13.57 2.35
CA LYS A 70 -16.49 -14.56 2.62
C LYS A 70 -16.00 -15.28 1.37
N ARG A 71 -16.83 -15.38 0.33
CA ARG A 71 -16.47 -15.98 -0.96
C ARG A 71 -15.42 -15.16 -1.73
N LEU A 72 -15.22 -13.90 -1.37
CA LEU A 72 -14.19 -13.03 -1.94
C LEU A 72 -12.81 -13.20 -1.29
N THR A 73 -12.69 -14.06 -0.28
CA THR A 73 -11.38 -14.42 0.27
C THR A 73 -10.57 -15.18 -0.78
N VAL A 74 -9.37 -14.73 -1.04
CA VAL A 74 -8.41 -15.46 -1.86
C VAL A 74 -7.71 -16.48 -0.98
N THR A 75 -7.74 -17.76 -1.38
CA THR A 75 -7.06 -18.84 -0.67
C THR A 75 -5.67 -19.09 -1.25
N GLU A 76 -4.82 -19.82 -0.51
CA GLU A 76 -3.48 -20.16 -0.97
C GLU A 76 -3.46 -20.99 -2.28
N ASP A 77 -4.46 -21.86 -2.47
CA ASP A 77 -4.57 -22.70 -3.67
C ASP A 77 -4.98 -21.91 -4.93
N GLU A 78 -5.51 -20.70 -4.76
CA GLU A 78 -5.93 -19.81 -5.85
C GLU A 78 -4.80 -18.86 -6.28
N VAL A 79 -3.66 -18.87 -5.59
CA VAL A 79 -2.53 -18.01 -5.93
C VAL A 79 -1.80 -18.53 -7.16
N ASP A 80 -1.99 -17.84 -8.28
CA ASP A 80 -1.30 -18.17 -9.53
C ASP A 80 0.17 -17.71 -9.48
N ARG A 81 1.07 -18.70 -9.47
CA ARG A 81 2.51 -18.46 -9.45
C ARG A 81 3.00 -17.64 -10.64
N GLU A 82 2.49 -17.91 -11.84
CA GLU A 82 2.92 -17.20 -13.05
C GLU A 82 2.50 -15.72 -12.98
N ALA A 83 1.27 -15.46 -12.55
CA ALA A 83 0.79 -14.09 -12.34
C ALA A 83 1.66 -13.33 -11.32
N VAL A 84 1.97 -13.93 -10.18
CA VAL A 84 2.83 -13.34 -9.13
C VAL A 84 4.24 -13.07 -9.67
N THR A 85 4.84 -14.04 -10.38
CA THR A 85 6.24 -13.94 -10.82
C THR A 85 6.42 -13.19 -12.13
N SER A 86 5.36 -12.72 -12.77
CA SER A 86 5.44 -11.88 -13.98
C SER A 86 5.83 -10.42 -13.70
N GLY A 87 5.71 -9.96 -12.45
CA GLY A 87 6.04 -8.61 -12.01
C GLY A 87 7.49 -8.44 -11.59
N ARG A 88 7.91 -7.17 -11.44
CA ARG A 88 9.23 -6.81 -10.88
C ARG A 88 9.20 -6.53 -9.37
N VAL A 89 8.00 -6.32 -8.82
CA VAL A 89 7.72 -6.11 -7.39
C VAL A 89 6.35 -6.72 -7.11
N LEU A 90 6.22 -7.42 -6.00
CA LEU A 90 4.95 -7.85 -5.44
C LEU A 90 4.54 -6.88 -4.33
N HIS A 91 3.35 -6.28 -4.44
CA HIS A 91 2.75 -5.46 -3.39
C HIS A 91 1.57 -6.18 -2.75
N LEU A 92 1.55 -6.23 -1.43
CA LEU A 92 0.56 -6.92 -0.61
C LEU A 92 -0.08 -5.93 0.37
N ASP A 93 -1.37 -6.12 0.66
CA ASP A 93 -2.13 -5.32 1.62
C ASP A 93 -2.44 -6.07 2.94
N GLY A 94 -2.04 -7.34 3.03
CA GLY A 94 -2.16 -8.15 4.23
C GLY A 94 -3.59 -8.60 4.59
N HIS A 95 -4.59 -8.39 3.73
CA HIS A 95 -5.96 -8.79 4.03
C HIS A 95 -6.20 -10.31 3.96
N ASP A 96 -5.80 -10.96 2.88
CA ASP A 96 -5.90 -12.42 2.70
C ASP A 96 -4.53 -13.03 3.05
N VAL A 97 -4.28 -13.22 4.36
CA VAL A 97 -2.94 -13.53 4.88
C VAL A 97 -2.36 -14.81 4.32
N GLU A 98 -3.15 -15.91 4.23
CA GLU A 98 -2.69 -17.20 3.69
C GLU A 98 -2.28 -17.07 2.22
N ALA A 99 -3.10 -16.42 1.40
CA ALA A 99 -2.76 -16.12 0.01
C ALA A 99 -1.56 -15.17 -0.10
N SER A 100 -1.46 -14.18 0.78
CA SER A 100 -0.34 -13.25 0.83
C SER A 100 0.97 -13.95 1.17
N ILE A 101 0.97 -14.89 2.11
CA ILE A 101 2.12 -15.75 2.44
C ILE A 101 2.54 -16.54 1.20
N LYS A 102 1.60 -17.22 0.56
CA LYS A 102 1.87 -18.02 -0.64
C LYS A 102 2.44 -17.18 -1.79
N ALA A 103 1.86 -16.01 -2.03
CA ALA A 103 2.37 -15.07 -3.05
C ALA A 103 3.78 -14.57 -2.71
N ALA A 104 4.04 -14.22 -1.44
CA ALA A 104 5.36 -13.80 -0.98
C ALA A 104 6.43 -14.91 -1.12
N GLU A 105 6.07 -16.16 -0.83
CA GLU A 105 6.95 -17.32 -1.07
C GLU A 105 7.32 -17.45 -2.55
N TYR A 106 6.36 -17.33 -3.46
CA TYR A 106 6.62 -17.39 -4.89
C TYR A 106 7.50 -16.22 -5.37
N ALA A 107 7.22 -15.01 -4.89
CA ALA A 107 8.01 -13.83 -5.22
C ALA A 107 9.47 -13.99 -4.76
N ARG A 108 9.70 -14.39 -3.51
CA ARG A 108 11.04 -14.61 -2.95
C ARG A 108 11.81 -15.71 -3.68
N ALA A 109 11.16 -16.82 -4.00
CA ALA A 109 11.77 -17.91 -4.78
C ALA A 109 12.19 -17.46 -6.19
N ALA A 110 11.53 -16.43 -6.73
CA ALA A 110 11.84 -15.82 -8.02
C ALA A 110 12.80 -14.60 -7.92
N GLY A 111 13.23 -14.22 -6.71
CA GLY A 111 14.06 -13.02 -6.49
C GLY A 111 13.32 -11.70 -6.72
N ILE A 112 11.99 -11.69 -6.56
CA ILE A 112 11.14 -10.52 -6.73
C ILE A 112 10.93 -9.85 -5.37
N PRO A 113 11.27 -8.57 -5.22
CA PRO A 113 11.06 -7.83 -3.98
C PRO A 113 9.58 -7.78 -3.56
N THR A 114 9.35 -7.90 -2.26
CA THR A 114 8.02 -7.84 -1.63
C THR A 114 7.84 -6.54 -0.86
N VAL A 115 6.73 -5.85 -1.09
CA VAL A 115 6.33 -4.61 -0.39
C VAL A 115 4.99 -4.88 0.30
N LEU A 116 4.92 -4.62 1.60
CA LEU A 116 3.69 -4.77 2.38
C LEU A 116 3.19 -3.42 2.89
N ASP A 117 1.91 -3.15 2.65
CA ASP A 117 1.12 -2.11 3.32
C ASP A 117 0.32 -2.76 4.44
N ILE A 118 0.52 -2.31 5.68
CA ILE A 118 -0.17 -2.88 6.82
C ILE A 118 -0.45 -1.85 7.91
N ASP A 119 -1.73 -1.76 8.33
CA ASP A 119 -2.16 -0.86 9.38
C ASP A 119 -2.70 -1.59 10.62
N SER A 120 -3.02 -2.86 10.50
CA SER A 120 -3.64 -3.63 11.56
C SER A 120 -2.86 -4.91 11.89
N ALA A 121 -2.70 -5.17 13.18
CA ALA A 121 -2.08 -6.40 13.67
C ALA A 121 -3.13 -7.51 13.72
N TYR A 122 -3.19 -8.32 12.67
CA TYR A 122 -3.95 -9.56 12.66
C TYR A 122 -3.09 -10.69 13.27
N PRO A 123 -3.67 -11.64 14.02
CA PRO A 123 -2.90 -12.72 14.64
C PRO A 123 -2.05 -13.52 13.65
N GLU A 124 -2.56 -13.71 12.43
CA GLU A 124 -1.96 -14.53 11.38
C GLU A 124 -0.81 -13.82 10.64
N VAL A 125 -0.71 -12.50 10.78
CA VAL A 125 0.29 -11.69 10.03
C VAL A 125 1.73 -12.05 10.38
N GLY A 126 1.95 -12.64 11.57
CA GLY A 126 3.27 -13.10 12.00
C GLY A 126 3.98 -14.05 11.03
N GLY A 127 3.22 -14.84 10.27
CA GLY A 127 3.75 -15.72 9.22
C GLY A 127 4.15 -14.98 7.94
N LEU A 128 3.52 -13.83 7.67
CA LEU A 128 3.78 -13.02 6.48
C LEU A 128 5.02 -12.13 6.65
N LEU A 129 5.17 -11.50 7.82
CA LEU A 129 6.21 -10.50 8.04
C LEU A 129 7.64 -10.96 7.70
N PRO A 130 8.07 -12.20 7.99
CA PRO A 130 9.42 -12.68 7.62
C PRO A 130 9.65 -12.84 6.11
N LEU A 131 8.60 -12.75 5.31
CA LEU A 131 8.65 -12.87 3.85
C LEU A 131 8.70 -11.50 3.15
N ILE A 132 8.70 -10.41 3.91
CA ILE A 132 8.59 -9.05 3.41
C ILE A 132 9.94 -8.35 3.41
N ASP A 133 10.35 -7.84 2.26
CA ASP A 133 11.59 -7.06 2.12
C ASP A 133 11.41 -5.60 2.53
N PHE A 134 10.28 -4.99 2.12
CA PHE A 134 9.93 -3.58 2.39
C PHE A 134 8.61 -3.52 3.15
N LEU A 135 8.70 -3.30 4.46
CA LEU A 135 7.53 -3.17 5.33
C LEU A 135 7.23 -1.70 5.59
N ILE A 136 6.08 -1.24 5.14
CA ILE A 136 5.62 0.13 5.32
C ILE A 136 4.25 0.11 5.98
N SER A 137 4.06 0.90 7.02
CA SER A 137 2.83 0.89 7.81
C SER A 137 2.41 2.29 8.23
N SER A 138 1.22 2.42 8.83
CA SER A 138 0.89 3.62 9.59
C SER A 138 1.74 3.72 10.86
N SER A 139 1.91 4.93 11.41
CA SER A 139 2.77 5.20 12.57
C SER A 139 2.40 4.41 13.83
N SER A 140 1.14 4.00 13.98
CA SER A 140 0.68 3.26 15.15
C SER A 140 0.96 1.75 15.11
N PHE A 141 1.12 1.17 13.92
CA PHE A 141 1.30 -0.27 13.76
C PHE A 141 2.60 -0.79 14.40
N PRO A 142 3.79 -0.18 14.17
CA PRO A 142 5.04 -0.68 14.73
C PRO A 142 5.02 -0.80 16.25
N GLN A 143 4.52 0.22 16.94
CA GLN A 143 4.44 0.22 18.39
C GLN A 143 3.43 -0.82 18.92
N ARG A 144 2.28 -1.00 18.26
CA ARG A 144 1.29 -2.00 18.65
C ARG A 144 1.79 -3.43 18.52
N ILE A 145 2.52 -3.74 17.45
CA ILE A 145 2.99 -5.12 17.21
C ILE A 145 4.24 -5.46 18.04
N THR A 146 5.08 -4.47 18.33
CA THR A 146 6.35 -4.70 19.05
C THR A 146 6.25 -4.46 20.55
N GLY A 147 5.27 -3.67 21.01
CA GLY A 147 5.15 -3.20 22.39
C GLY A 147 6.17 -2.12 22.77
N GLU A 148 6.91 -1.57 21.82
CA GLU A 148 7.90 -0.53 22.07
C GLU A 148 7.24 0.84 22.30
N ALA A 149 7.86 1.67 23.17
CA ALA A 149 7.32 2.98 23.54
C ALA A 149 7.56 4.05 22.45
N SER A 150 8.70 4.00 21.74
CA SER A 150 9.01 4.95 20.66
C SER A 150 8.88 4.31 19.28
N LEU A 151 8.58 5.13 18.27
CA LEU A 151 8.49 4.68 16.89
C LEU A 151 9.83 4.15 16.39
N GLU A 152 10.94 4.82 16.72
CA GLU A 152 12.29 4.40 16.34
C GLU A 152 12.62 3.01 16.89
N SER A 153 12.38 2.80 18.22
CA SER A 153 12.60 1.48 18.83
C SER A 153 11.75 0.41 18.16
N ALA A 154 10.50 0.74 17.83
CA ALA A 154 9.58 -0.18 17.19
C ALA A 154 10.02 -0.55 15.75
N LEU A 155 10.40 0.42 14.93
CA LEU A 155 10.91 0.18 13.58
C LEU A 155 12.18 -0.68 13.58
N LYS A 156 13.11 -0.35 14.46
CA LYS A 156 14.35 -1.12 14.64
C LYS A 156 14.06 -2.56 15.07
N LYS A 157 13.15 -2.76 16.03
CA LYS A 157 12.77 -4.10 16.50
C LYS A 157 12.07 -4.90 15.41
N LEU A 158 11.18 -4.27 14.64
CA LEU A 158 10.53 -4.90 13.49
C LEU A 158 11.57 -5.37 12.46
N ALA A 159 12.48 -4.49 12.03
CA ALA A 159 13.53 -4.86 11.08
C ALA A 159 14.34 -6.07 11.57
N PHE A 160 14.68 -6.09 12.86
CA PHE A 160 15.44 -7.20 13.45
C PHE A 160 14.63 -8.50 13.53
N THR A 161 13.35 -8.42 13.93
CA THR A 161 12.52 -9.61 14.16
C THR A 161 11.94 -10.21 12.87
N THR A 162 11.68 -9.38 11.85
CA THR A 162 11.15 -9.84 10.56
C THR A 162 12.22 -10.15 9.53
N GLY A 163 13.42 -9.55 9.69
CA GLY A 163 14.49 -9.62 8.69
C GLY A 163 14.24 -8.74 7.46
N SER A 164 13.23 -7.85 7.51
CA SER A 164 12.98 -6.89 6.43
C SER A 164 14.16 -5.96 6.25
N ILE A 165 14.57 -5.74 5.01
CA ILE A 165 15.71 -4.86 4.68
C ILE A 165 15.38 -3.39 4.87
N PHE A 166 14.09 -3.05 4.80
CA PHE A 166 13.56 -1.70 4.96
C PHE A 166 12.26 -1.75 5.76
N VAL A 167 12.17 -0.94 6.81
CA VAL A 167 10.95 -0.80 7.62
C VAL A 167 10.64 0.68 7.79
N ALA A 168 9.43 1.11 7.46
CA ALA A 168 9.03 2.50 7.55
C ALA A 168 7.62 2.68 8.13
N ALA A 169 7.38 3.87 8.64
CA ALA A 169 6.06 4.31 9.04
C ALA A 169 5.72 5.66 8.42
N THR A 170 4.49 5.79 7.90
CA THR A 170 3.93 7.07 7.46
C THR A 170 3.32 7.80 8.66
N MET A 171 3.60 9.11 8.78
CA MET A 171 3.24 9.93 9.96
C MET A 171 2.34 11.11 9.57
N GLY A 172 1.60 11.01 8.47
CA GLY A 172 0.72 12.06 7.97
C GLY A 172 1.49 13.35 7.66
N GLN A 173 1.14 14.45 8.31
CA GLN A 173 1.79 15.76 8.11
C GLN A 173 3.28 15.79 8.51
N ASP A 174 3.73 14.84 9.31
CA ASP A 174 5.14 14.74 9.73
C ASP A 174 5.98 13.93 8.72
N GLY A 175 5.36 13.43 7.65
CA GLY A 175 6.03 12.71 6.57
C GLY A 175 6.20 11.22 6.84
N ALA A 176 7.41 10.70 6.69
CA ALA A 176 7.71 9.29 6.91
C ALA A 176 9.05 9.11 7.61
N LEU A 177 9.12 8.10 8.48
CA LEU A 177 10.34 7.67 9.15
C LEU A 177 10.65 6.23 8.74
N ALA A 178 11.86 5.99 8.26
CA ALA A 178 12.35 4.67 7.87
C ALA A 178 13.55 4.24 8.71
N TYR A 179 13.70 2.93 8.88
CA TYR A 179 14.91 2.28 9.36
C TYR A 179 15.48 1.40 8.24
N PHE A 180 16.70 1.74 7.81
CA PHE A 180 17.37 1.09 6.69
C PHE A 180 18.89 1.07 6.96
N GLU A 181 19.54 -0.07 6.76
CA GLU A 181 21.01 -0.26 6.95
C GLU A 181 21.54 0.28 8.30
N GLY A 182 20.76 0.10 9.37
CA GLY A 182 21.14 0.52 10.71
C GLY A 182 20.90 2.01 11.02
N GLN A 183 20.35 2.79 10.10
CA GLN A 183 20.12 4.22 10.22
C GLN A 183 18.65 4.57 10.16
N PHE A 184 18.27 5.67 10.81
CA PHE A 184 16.96 6.28 10.66
C PHE A 184 17.02 7.37 9.61
N ILE A 185 16.04 7.32 8.69
CA ILE A 185 15.90 8.28 7.60
C ILE A 185 14.52 8.92 7.75
N HIS A 186 14.48 10.20 8.06
CA HIS A 186 13.25 10.98 8.09
C HIS A 186 13.09 11.77 6.79
N SER A 187 11.93 11.62 6.16
CA SER A 187 11.53 12.41 4.98
C SER A 187 10.30 13.23 5.33
N PRO A 188 10.39 14.57 5.39
CA PRO A 188 9.26 15.42 5.75
C PRO A 188 8.17 15.40 4.69
N ALA A 189 6.92 15.64 5.11
CA ALA A 189 5.82 15.83 4.19
C ALA A 189 5.95 17.15 3.42
N PHE A 190 5.27 17.24 2.26
CA PHE A 190 5.13 18.47 1.51
C PHE A 190 3.96 19.28 2.06
N ALA A 191 4.18 20.58 2.27
CA ALA A 191 3.12 21.51 2.64
C ALA A 191 2.18 21.72 1.43
N ILE A 192 0.92 21.36 1.59
CA ILE A 192 -0.14 21.52 0.59
C ILE A 192 -1.45 21.95 1.25
N GLU A 193 -2.38 22.51 0.47
CA GLU A 193 -3.76 22.66 0.93
C GLU A 193 -4.43 21.29 0.91
N CYS A 194 -4.49 20.65 2.08
CA CYS A 194 -5.11 19.33 2.24
C CYS A 194 -6.64 19.47 2.34
N ARG A 195 -7.36 18.68 1.51
CA ARG A 195 -8.82 18.60 1.53
C ARG A 195 -9.32 17.24 2.04
N ASP A 196 -8.58 16.17 1.75
CA ASP A 196 -8.94 14.82 2.16
C ASP A 196 -7.69 13.94 2.17
N THR A 197 -7.44 13.24 3.27
CA THR A 197 -6.30 12.32 3.42
C THR A 197 -6.61 10.88 3.00
N THR A 198 -7.84 10.61 2.52
CA THR A 198 -8.22 9.27 2.07
C THR A 198 -7.32 8.81 0.92
N GLY A 199 -6.74 7.62 1.06
CA GLY A 199 -5.83 7.06 0.07
C GLY A 199 -4.43 7.68 0.02
N ALA A 200 -4.06 8.54 0.98
CA ALA A 200 -2.70 9.11 1.05
C ALA A 200 -1.65 8.01 1.30
N GLY A 201 -1.94 7.03 2.17
CA GLY A 201 -1.09 5.86 2.38
C GLY A 201 -0.92 5.04 1.11
N ASP A 202 -2.03 4.69 0.44
CA ASP A 202 -2.00 3.98 -0.86
C ASP A 202 -1.18 4.72 -1.92
N ALA A 203 -1.32 6.06 -1.97
CA ALA A 203 -0.57 6.92 -2.87
C ALA A 203 0.93 6.92 -2.52
N PHE A 204 1.28 6.95 -1.23
CA PHE A 204 2.65 6.82 -0.73
C PHE A 204 3.28 5.49 -1.18
N HIS A 205 2.59 4.35 -0.98
CA HIS A 205 3.07 3.04 -1.41
C HIS A 205 3.29 2.97 -2.92
N GLY A 206 2.38 3.53 -3.71
CA GLY A 206 2.55 3.64 -5.16
C GLY A 206 3.78 4.48 -5.54
N GLY A 207 4.00 5.61 -4.86
CA GLY A 207 5.17 6.47 -5.04
C GLY A 207 6.47 5.77 -4.62
N PHE A 208 6.45 5.05 -3.50
CA PHE A 208 7.59 4.28 -3.00
C PHE A 208 8.00 3.18 -4.01
N ILE A 209 7.05 2.39 -4.49
CA ILE A 209 7.31 1.34 -5.49
C ILE A 209 7.84 1.95 -6.80
N TYR A 210 7.34 3.12 -7.20
CA TYR A 210 7.87 3.84 -8.36
C TYR A 210 9.34 4.18 -8.17
N GLY A 211 9.72 4.77 -7.04
CA GLY A 211 11.11 5.12 -6.72
C GLY A 211 12.02 3.90 -6.69
N LEU A 212 11.57 2.83 -6.01
CA LEU A 212 12.28 1.55 -5.95
C LEU A 212 12.56 0.98 -7.35
N LEU A 213 11.55 0.93 -8.21
CA LEU A 213 11.67 0.41 -9.59
C LEU A 213 12.46 1.33 -10.52
N SER A 214 12.57 2.62 -10.17
CA SER A 214 13.35 3.62 -10.90
C SER A 214 14.80 3.69 -10.44
N GLY A 215 15.18 2.93 -9.38
CA GLY A 215 16.54 2.89 -8.85
C GLY A 215 16.94 4.16 -8.09
N TYR A 216 15.97 4.86 -7.49
CA TYR A 216 16.25 6.02 -6.64
C TYR A 216 16.96 5.61 -5.35
N SER A 217 17.70 6.53 -4.74
CA SER A 217 18.15 6.36 -3.35
C SER A 217 16.97 6.20 -2.40
N VAL A 218 17.20 5.70 -1.19
CA VAL A 218 16.11 5.55 -0.20
C VAL A 218 15.53 6.91 0.15
N GLU A 219 16.36 7.93 0.32
CA GLU A 219 15.96 9.31 0.60
C GLU A 219 15.09 9.89 -0.52
N ASP A 220 15.53 9.74 -1.77
CA ASP A 220 14.77 10.21 -2.93
C ASP A 220 13.46 9.43 -3.11
N THR A 221 13.47 8.13 -2.83
CA THR A 221 12.26 7.28 -2.86
C THR A 221 11.23 7.75 -1.84
N LEU A 222 11.65 8.01 -0.59
CA LEU A 222 10.76 8.51 0.46
C LEU A 222 10.25 9.91 0.13
N ARG A 223 11.12 10.80 -0.36
CA ARG A 223 10.74 12.15 -0.77
C ARG A 223 9.73 12.12 -1.93
N PHE A 224 9.96 11.27 -2.93
CA PHE A 224 9.04 11.06 -4.05
C PHE A 224 7.69 10.51 -3.57
N ALA A 225 7.68 9.50 -2.69
CA ALA A 225 6.47 8.93 -2.11
C ALA A 225 5.65 9.96 -1.33
N ASN A 226 6.31 10.80 -0.51
CA ASN A 226 5.66 11.90 0.20
C ASN A 226 5.05 12.93 -0.76
N ALA A 227 5.73 13.26 -1.88
CA ALA A 227 5.19 14.17 -2.88
C ALA A 227 3.93 13.61 -3.56
N VAL A 228 3.93 12.31 -3.91
CA VAL A 228 2.77 11.61 -4.48
C VAL A 228 1.59 11.61 -3.50
N ALA A 229 1.85 11.29 -2.22
CA ALA A 229 0.84 11.28 -1.17
C ALA A 229 0.25 12.69 -0.94
N ALA A 230 1.10 13.71 -0.85
CA ALA A 230 0.66 15.10 -0.70
C ALA A 230 -0.24 15.55 -1.85
N LEU A 231 0.16 15.29 -3.10
CA LEU A 231 -0.63 15.65 -4.28
C LEU A 231 -2.00 14.95 -4.30
N ASN A 232 -2.10 13.72 -3.77
CA ASN A 232 -3.38 13.02 -3.65
C ASN A 232 -4.33 13.70 -2.66
N CYS A 233 -3.83 14.40 -1.65
CA CYS A 233 -4.68 15.04 -0.62
C CYS A 233 -5.37 16.34 -1.09
N ARG A 234 -5.18 16.81 -2.33
CA ARG A 234 -5.72 18.08 -2.84
C ARG A 234 -7.22 18.09 -3.14
N ALA A 235 -7.86 16.92 -3.26
CA ALA A 235 -9.29 16.82 -3.52
C ALA A 235 -9.91 15.67 -2.73
N ILE A 236 -11.25 15.71 -2.59
CA ILE A 236 -12.03 14.67 -1.92
C ILE A 236 -11.99 13.36 -2.73
N GLY A 237 -11.72 12.25 -2.05
CA GLY A 237 -11.71 10.90 -2.60
C GLY A 237 -10.31 10.34 -2.83
N ALA A 238 -10.16 9.04 -2.56
CA ALA A 238 -8.88 8.32 -2.53
C ALA A 238 -8.06 8.37 -3.84
N ARG A 239 -8.69 8.65 -4.98
CA ARG A 239 -8.05 8.59 -6.31
C ARG A 239 -8.24 9.85 -7.16
N THR A 240 -9.04 10.80 -6.70
CA THR A 240 -9.43 11.98 -7.48
C THR A 240 -8.22 12.81 -7.88
N SER A 241 -7.31 13.06 -6.96
CA SER A 241 -6.11 13.89 -7.14
C SER A 241 -4.82 13.09 -7.29
N LEU A 242 -4.88 11.77 -7.52
CA LEU A 242 -3.66 11.00 -7.78
C LEU A 242 -2.87 11.64 -8.93
N PRO A 243 -1.59 12.01 -8.71
CA PRO A 243 -0.84 12.79 -9.68
C PRO A 243 -0.33 11.96 -10.85
N ARG A 244 0.00 12.66 -11.94
CA ARG A 244 0.89 12.16 -12.99
C ARG A 244 2.35 12.50 -12.67
N LEU A 245 3.29 11.84 -13.32
CA LEU A 245 4.72 11.99 -13.07
C LEU A 245 5.22 13.43 -13.21
N ASP A 246 4.71 14.17 -14.21
CA ASP A 246 5.09 15.56 -14.43
C ASP A 246 4.64 16.50 -13.31
N GLU A 247 3.50 16.21 -12.64
CA GLU A 247 3.03 16.95 -11.48
C GLU A 247 3.93 16.71 -10.25
N VAL A 248 4.33 15.45 -10.04
CA VAL A 248 5.27 15.09 -8.97
C VAL A 248 6.61 15.79 -9.19
N ASN A 249 7.16 15.73 -10.40
CA ASN A 249 8.43 16.36 -10.73
C ASN A 249 8.40 17.90 -10.56
N ARG A 250 7.27 18.54 -10.89
CA ARG A 250 7.09 19.98 -10.63
C ARG A 250 7.12 20.31 -9.14
N LEU A 251 6.44 19.52 -8.30
CA LEU A 251 6.46 19.72 -6.85
C LEU A 251 7.87 19.53 -6.29
N LEU A 252 8.56 18.48 -6.71
CA LEU A 252 9.92 18.17 -6.25
C LEU A 252 10.94 19.25 -6.64
N SER A 253 10.73 19.91 -7.78
CA SER A 253 11.63 20.97 -8.27
C SER A 253 11.38 22.33 -7.62
N ALA A 254 10.22 22.53 -7.01
CA ALA A 254 9.81 23.78 -6.36
C ALA A 254 10.12 23.84 -4.86
N SER A 255 10.64 22.75 -4.29
CA SER A 255 10.82 22.57 -2.83
C SER A 255 12.25 22.24 -2.43
#